data_c19d28c64894d83799cc6414f4ae5d2b
#
_entry.id   c19d28c64894d83799cc6414f4ae5d2b
#
_cell.length_a   1.000
_cell.length_b   1.000
_cell.length_c   1.000
_cell.angle_alpha   90.00
_cell.angle_beta   90.00
_cell.angle_gamma   90.00
#
_symmetry.space_group_name_H-M   'P 1'
#
loop_
_entity.id
_entity.type
_entity.pdbx_description
1 polymer ?
#
loop_
_entity_poly.entity_id
_entity_poly.type
_entity_poly.pdbx_seq_one_letter_code
_entity_poly.pdbx_strand_id
1 'polypeptide(L)'
;MAKKSTPPQRKNSIPDQNYTVKHDAQLLEYMIEIWPHQSRSAIKSFLAHRQIAINGKTETAFDLPLRAGDRLTWRSVGEERQNPNHKVKIIYEDDHIIVVDKKPGVLTMSTGREGEQTAYSVMMEHVRRRGKNNRIFIVHRLDRDTSGLLLFAKSEEIQEILQERWNENIIRRQYVGVVEGEIAEPEGQIVSWLTENPKSLKMQASPVDNGGKKAITN
;
A
#
# COMPACT_ATOMS: atom_id res chain seq x y z
N MET A 1 -5.70 -32.61 10.01
CA MET A 1 -5.23 -32.35 8.61
C MET A 1 -5.92 -31.10 8.10
N ALA A 2 -5.24 -29.96 8.11
CA ALA A 2 -5.79 -28.69 7.65
C ALA A 2 -5.68 -28.62 6.12
N LYS A 3 -6.83 -28.45 5.44
CA LYS A 3 -6.89 -28.25 3.99
C LYS A 3 -6.25 -26.88 3.66
N LYS A 4 -5.16 -26.88 2.91
CA LYS A 4 -4.59 -25.68 2.29
C LYS A 4 -5.63 -25.12 1.31
N SER A 5 -6.19 -23.96 1.63
CA SER A 5 -7.04 -23.22 0.68
C SER A 5 -6.13 -22.62 -0.41
N THR A 6 -6.33 -23.06 -1.63
CA THR A 6 -5.74 -22.47 -2.82
C THR A 6 -6.30 -21.05 -2.99
N PRO A 7 -5.47 -20.04 -3.24
CA PRO A 7 -5.96 -18.68 -3.47
C PRO A 7 -6.87 -18.65 -4.72
N PRO A 8 -7.92 -17.80 -4.73
CA PRO A 8 -8.87 -17.74 -5.84
C PRO A 8 -8.14 -17.35 -7.13
N GLN A 9 -8.26 -18.19 -8.15
CA GLN A 9 -7.77 -17.89 -9.50
C GLN A 9 -8.55 -16.68 -10.04
N ARG A 10 -7.81 -15.65 -10.49
CA ARG A 10 -8.36 -14.49 -11.20
C ARG A 10 -9.11 -14.98 -12.44
N LYS A 11 -10.44 -14.90 -12.42
CA LYS A 11 -11.30 -15.16 -13.58
C LYS A 11 -11.18 -13.96 -14.53
N ASN A 12 -10.87 -14.24 -15.83
CA ASN A 12 -10.85 -13.33 -16.97
C ASN A 12 -9.71 -12.29 -17.04
N SER A 13 -8.45 -12.73 -17.05
CA SER A 13 -7.37 -11.91 -17.61
C SER A 13 -7.22 -12.23 -19.11
N ILE A 14 -7.22 -11.21 -19.96
CA ILE A 14 -6.78 -11.33 -21.36
C ILE A 14 -5.33 -11.83 -21.28
N PRO A 15 -4.95 -12.90 -22.02
CA PRO A 15 -3.60 -13.44 -21.97
C PRO A 15 -2.58 -12.42 -22.46
N ASP A 16 -1.38 -12.44 -21.90
CA ASP A 16 -0.28 -11.61 -22.34
C ASP A 16 0.02 -11.87 -23.81
N GLN A 17 0.25 -10.80 -24.58
CA GLN A 17 0.58 -10.88 -26.00
C GLN A 17 2.10 -10.68 -26.19
N ASN A 18 2.70 -11.57 -26.95
CA ASN A 18 4.14 -11.53 -27.23
C ASN A 18 4.38 -11.21 -28.72
N TYR A 19 5.34 -10.32 -28.95
CA TYR A 19 5.78 -9.90 -30.28
C TYR A 19 7.30 -10.04 -30.35
N THR A 20 7.81 -10.53 -31.48
CA THR A 20 9.24 -10.50 -31.77
C THR A 20 9.54 -9.25 -32.59
N VAL A 21 10.47 -8.44 -32.12
CA VAL A 21 10.93 -7.23 -32.82
C VAL A 21 11.57 -7.60 -34.15
N LYS A 22 11.09 -7.01 -35.23
CA LYS A 22 11.50 -7.41 -36.60
C LYS A 22 12.71 -6.62 -37.11
N HIS A 23 12.92 -5.41 -36.62
CA HIS A 23 14.01 -4.52 -37.02
C HIS A 23 14.36 -3.56 -35.88
N ASP A 24 15.53 -2.98 -35.93
CA ASP A 24 15.98 -2.01 -34.95
C ASP A 24 15.10 -0.73 -35.01
N ALA A 25 14.59 -0.29 -33.85
CA ALA A 25 13.72 0.88 -33.72
C ALA A 25 13.71 1.43 -32.28
N GLN A 26 13.12 2.59 -32.07
CA GLN A 26 12.77 3.02 -30.72
C GLN A 26 11.47 2.36 -30.26
N LEU A 27 11.36 2.04 -28.98
CA LEU A 27 10.22 1.30 -28.41
C LEU A 27 8.87 1.92 -28.77
N LEU A 28 8.71 3.23 -28.58
CA LEU A 28 7.43 3.90 -28.89
C LEU A 28 7.10 3.83 -30.39
N GLU A 29 8.06 4.02 -31.25
CA GLU A 29 7.86 3.98 -32.70
C GLU A 29 7.47 2.59 -33.16
N TYR A 30 8.18 1.57 -32.67
CA TYR A 30 7.86 0.17 -32.95
C TYR A 30 6.45 -0.22 -32.44
N MET A 31 6.08 0.25 -31.25
CA MET A 31 4.73 0.00 -30.69
C MET A 31 3.63 0.65 -31.55
N ILE A 32 3.87 1.85 -32.09
CA ILE A 32 2.93 2.52 -33.01
C ILE A 32 2.79 1.73 -34.30
N GLU A 33 3.87 1.19 -34.82
CA GLU A 33 3.88 0.36 -36.03
C GLU A 33 3.06 -0.93 -35.86
N ILE A 34 3.27 -1.67 -34.76
CA ILE A 34 2.57 -2.95 -34.53
C ILE A 34 1.10 -2.78 -34.08
N TRP A 35 0.73 -1.59 -33.58
CA TRP A 35 -0.64 -1.27 -33.17
C TRP A 35 -1.20 -0.03 -33.88
N PRO A 36 -1.39 -0.07 -35.20
CA PRO A 36 -1.78 1.09 -36.00
C PRO A 36 -3.18 1.63 -35.65
N HIS A 37 -4.02 0.83 -34.99
CA HIS A 37 -5.38 1.23 -34.56
C HIS A 37 -5.38 1.88 -33.16
N GLN A 38 -4.25 1.92 -32.46
CA GLN A 38 -4.15 2.56 -31.15
C GLN A 38 -3.65 4.00 -31.30
N SER A 39 -4.24 4.91 -30.53
CA SER A 39 -3.72 6.28 -30.50
C SER A 39 -2.34 6.33 -29.81
N ARG A 40 -1.51 7.28 -30.21
CA ARG A 40 -0.19 7.51 -29.59
C ARG A 40 -0.32 7.72 -28.06
N SER A 41 -1.40 8.34 -27.61
CA SER A 41 -1.71 8.54 -26.20
C SER A 41 -2.00 7.22 -25.47
N ALA A 42 -2.77 6.32 -26.10
CA ALA A 42 -3.06 4.99 -25.56
C ALA A 42 -1.77 4.15 -25.43
N ILE A 43 -0.91 4.18 -26.45
CA ILE A 43 0.37 3.46 -26.43
C ILE A 43 1.29 3.98 -25.31
N LYS A 44 1.39 5.31 -25.15
CA LYS A 44 2.12 5.90 -24.01
C LYS A 44 1.53 5.49 -22.66
N SER A 45 0.20 5.33 -22.59
CA SER A 45 -0.47 4.85 -21.38
C SER A 45 -0.04 3.43 -21.00
N PHE A 46 0.20 2.52 -21.99
CA PHE A 46 0.71 1.17 -21.70
C PHE A 46 2.08 1.20 -21.02
N LEU A 47 2.97 2.10 -21.46
CA LEU A 47 4.27 2.31 -20.82
C LEU A 47 4.11 2.87 -19.40
N ALA A 48 3.30 3.91 -19.25
CA ALA A 48 3.04 4.54 -17.95
C ALA A 48 2.43 3.55 -16.93
N HIS A 49 1.56 2.64 -17.40
CA HIS A 49 0.95 1.60 -16.57
C HIS A 49 1.77 0.30 -16.48
N ARG A 50 3.04 0.32 -16.95
CA ARG A 50 3.97 -0.81 -16.83
C ARG A 50 3.46 -2.11 -17.48
N GLN A 51 2.69 -1.96 -18.54
CA GLN A 51 2.12 -3.07 -19.31
C GLN A 51 3.08 -3.62 -20.37
N ILE A 52 4.22 -2.98 -20.57
CA ILE A 52 5.22 -3.38 -21.57
C ILE A 52 6.44 -3.98 -20.90
N ALA A 53 6.88 -5.11 -21.42
CA ALA A 53 8.16 -5.71 -21.05
C ALA A 53 8.99 -6.01 -22.30
N ILE A 54 10.31 -5.78 -22.22
CA ILE A 54 11.28 -6.14 -23.24
C ILE A 54 12.20 -7.20 -22.65
N ASN A 55 12.29 -8.36 -23.31
CA ASN A 55 13.06 -9.51 -22.84
C ASN A 55 12.74 -9.91 -21.39
N GLY A 56 11.46 -9.77 -20.99
CA GLY A 56 10.98 -10.09 -19.65
C GLY A 56 11.11 -8.96 -18.61
N LYS A 57 11.86 -7.90 -18.92
CA LYS A 57 12.02 -6.74 -18.05
C LYS A 57 11.00 -5.66 -18.38
N THR A 58 10.24 -5.19 -17.38
CA THR A 58 9.24 -4.13 -17.56
C THR A 58 9.92 -2.81 -17.87
N GLU A 59 9.46 -2.17 -18.95
CA GLU A 59 10.01 -0.89 -19.42
C GLU A 59 8.94 0.19 -19.45
N THR A 60 9.39 1.42 -19.13
CA THR A 60 8.54 2.62 -19.13
C THR A 60 9.13 3.74 -20.01
N ALA A 61 10.40 3.61 -20.41
CA ALA A 61 11.06 4.55 -21.28
C ALA A 61 10.52 4.39 -22.71
N PHE A 62 10.02 5.46 -23.29
CA PHE A 62 9.46 5.46 -24.62
C PHE A 62 10.53 5.45 -25.73
N ASP A 63 11.75 5.87 -25.41
CA ASP A 63 12.90 6.02 -26.29
C ASP A 63 13.93 4.88 -26.16
N LEU A 64 13.53 3.75 -25.53
CA LEU A 64 14.38 2.57 -25.40
C LEU A 64 14.73 2.02 -26.79
N PRO A 65 16.02 1.86 -27.13
CA PRO A 65 16.40 1.23 -28.39
C PRO A 65 16.11 -0.27 -28.34
N LEU A 66 15.37 -0.76 -29.34
CA LEU A 66 15.09 -2.16 -29.58
C LEU A 66 16.00 -2.70 -30.69
N ARG A 67 16.33 -3.98 -30.61
CA ARG A 67 17.04 -4.72 -31.64
C ARG A 67 16.16 -5.80 -32.26
N ALA A 68 16.38 -6.08 -33.51
CA ALA A 68 15.74 -7.23 -34.16
C ALA A 68 15.99 -8.52 -33.35
N GLY A 69 14.92 -9.26 -33.06
CA GLY A 69 14.94 -10.45 -32.19
C GLY A 69 14.54 -10.19 -30.73
N ASP A 70 14.48 -8.97 -30.26
CA ASP A 70 13.96 -8.68 -28.92
C ASP A 70 12.52 -9.16 -28.78
N ARG A 71 12.15 -9.57 -27.56
CA ARG A 71 10.78 -9.98 -27.23
C ARG A 71 10.05 -8.83 -26.55
N LEU A 72 9.06 -8.26 -27.21
CA LEU A 72 8.12 -7.31 -26.63
C LEU A 72 6.90 -8.07 -26.11
N THR A 73 6.59 -7.91 -24.82
CA THR A 73 5.39 -8.48 -24.19
C THR A 73 4.47 -7.35 -23.79
N TRP A 74 3.21 -7.38 -24.25
CA TRP A 74 2.14 -6.56 -23.71
C TRP A 74 1.34 -7.36 -22.69
N ARG A 75 1.12 -6.78 -21.50
CA ARG A 75 0.36 -7.36 -20.40
C ARG A 75 -0.96 -6.64 -20.27
N SER A 76 -2.06 -7.37 -20.13
CA SER A 76 -3.39 -6.78 -19.93
C SER A 76 -3.49 -6.04 -18.59
N VAL A 77 -2.72 -6.49 -17.60
CA VAL A 77 -2.51 -5.81 -16.32
C VAL A 77 -1.03 -5.49 -16.21
N GLY A 78 -0.70 -4.22 -16.03
CA GLY A 78 0.69 -3.81 -15.84
C GLY A 78 1.30 -4.49 -14.62
N GLU A 79 2.61 -4.76 -14.70
CA GLU A 79 3.34 -5.23 -13.53
C GLU A 79 3.16 -4.22 -12.40
N GLU A 80 2.70 -4.68 -11.26
CA GLU A 80 2.63 -3.82 -10.09
C GLU A 80 4.01 -3.17 -9.93
N ARG A 81 4.05 -1.84 -9.85
CA ARG A 81 5.27 -1.20 -9.41
C ARG A 81 5.66 -1.97 -8.15
N GLN A 82 6.79 -2.66 -8.18
CA GLN A 82 7.45 -3.01 -6.92
C GLN A 82 7.48 -1.69 -6.19
N ASN A 83 6.61 -1.58 -5.19
CA ASN A 83 6.40 -0.32 -4.49
C ASN A 83 7.80 0.15 -4.10
N PRO A 84 8.36 1.25 -4.65
CA PRO A 84 9.69 1.72 -4.27
C PRO A 84 9.77 1.93 -2.76
N ASN A 85 8.61 2.00 -2.13
CA ASN A 85 8.41 1.90 -0.71
C ASN A 85 8.19 0.43 -0.32
N HIS A 86 9.27 -0.34 -0.21
CA HIS A 86 9.27 -1.63 0.49
C HIS A 86 8.71 -1.54 1.94
N LYS A 87 8.33 -0.32 2.35
CA LYS A 87 7.88 0.03 3.70
C LYS A 87 6.38 -0.15 3.94
N VAL A 88 5.55 -0.35 2.89
CA VAL A 88 4.10 -0.61 3.01
C VAL A 88 3.73 -1.77 2.09
N LYS A 89 3.49 -2.94 2.67
CA LYS A 89 3.16 -4.16 1.92
C LYS A 89 1.71 -4.56 2.17
N ILE A 90 0.93 -4.78 1.11
CA ILE A 90 -0.44 -5.31 1.23
C ILE A 90 -0.36 -6.76 1.70
N ILE A 91 -1.07 -7.08 2.78
CA ILE A 91 -1.21 -8.41 3.37
C ILE A 91 -2.54 -9.04 2.97
N TYR A 92 -3.60 -8.21 2.94
CA TYR A 92 -4.95 -8.65 2.59
C TYR A 92 -5.70 -7.51 1.91
N GLU A 93 -6.53 -7.83 0.93
CA GLU A 93 -7.42 -6.89 0.26
C GLU A 93 -8.66 -7.62 -0.25
N ASP A 94 -9.85 -7.07 0.06
CA ASP A 94 -11.13 -7.46 -0.50
C ASP A 94 -11.91 -6.24 -1.03
N ASP A 95 -13.22 -6.36 -1.19
CA ASP A 95 -14.06 -5.26 -1.67
C ASP A 95 -14.29 -4.16 -0.61
N HIS A 96 -14.04 -4.43 0.66
CA HIS A 96 -14.37 -3.56 1.79
C HIS A 96 -13.15 -2.97 2.50
N ILE A 97 -12.04 -3.73 2.60
CA ILE A 97 -10.87 -3.35 3.37
C ILE A 97 -9.55 -3.64 2.65
N ILE A 98 -8.52 -2.92 3.09
CA ILE A 98 -7.11 -3.21 2.77
C ILE A 98 -6.34 -3.30 4.09
N VAL A 99 -5.62 -4.40 4.30
CA VAL A 99 -4.68 -4.57 5.41
C VAL A 99 -3.25 -4.54 4.88
N VAL A 100 -2.41 -3.72 5.49
CA VAL A 100 -1.00 -3.59 5.11
C VAL A 100 -0.07 -3.87 6.28
N ASP A 101 1.11 -4.37 6.00
CA ASP A 101 2.26 -4.35 6.90
C ASP A 101 3.02 -3.04 6.68
N LYS A 102 2.93 -2.12 7.65
CA LYS A 102 3.64 -0.85 7.66
C LYS A 102 5.00 -1.03 8.33
N LYS A 103 6.08 -0.69 7.67
CA LYS A 103 7.43 -0.68 8.26
C LYS A 103 7.66 0.60 9.09
N PRO A 104 8.63 0.60 10.01
CA PRO A 104 9.01 1.79 10.76
C PRO A 104 9.53 2.89 9.82
N GLY A 105 9.46 4.13 10.27
CA GLY A 105 9.90 5.32 9.51
C GLY A 105 8.88 5.84 8.50
N VAL A 106 7.67 5.22 8.40
CA VAL A 106 6.56 5.69 7.55
C VAL A 106 5.42 6.20 8.40
N LEU A 107 4.89 7.37 8.09
CA LEU A 107 3.68 7.88 8.68
C LEU A 107 2.44 7.16 8.15
N THR A 108 1.41 7.05 8.97
CA THR A 108 0.10 6.57 8.54
C THR A 108 -0.57 7.57 7.61
N MET A 109 -0.54 8.85 7.97
CA MET A 109 -1.13 9.98 7.23
C MET A 109 -0.18 11.18 7.28
N SER A 110 -0.34 12.13 6.35
CA SER A 110 0.50 13.32 6.27
C SER A 110 0.31 14.23 7.48
N THR A 111 1.39 14.88 7.88
CA THR A 111 1.41 15.96 8.88
C THR A 111 1.21 17.35 8.23
N GLY A 112 0.95 17.40 6.91
CA GLY A 112 0.77 18.63 6.15
C GLY A 112 2.05 19.10 5.43
N ARG A 113 3.15 18.35 5.51
CA ARG A 113 4.38 18.69 4.76
C ARG A 113 4.27 18.20 3.32
N GLU A 114 4.63 19.05 2.37
CA GLU A 114 4.67 18.69 0.96
C GLU A 114 5.67 17.55 0.68
N GLY A 115 5.27 16.63 -0.22
CA GLY A 115 6.13 15.52 -0.63
C GLY A 115 6.25 14.37 0.37
N GLU A 116 5.55 14.41 1.50
CA GLU A 116 5.59 13.37 2.52
C GLU A 116 4.84 12.12 2.05
N GLN A 117 5.58 11.04 1.81
CA GLN A 117 4.99 9.76 1.44
C GLN A 117 4.53 9.02 2.69
N THR A 118 3.24 8.70 2.75
CA THR A 118 2.58 8.05 3.89
C THR A 118 1.98 6.71 3.46
N ALA A 119 1.63 5.84 4.41
CA ALA A 119 0.92 4.61 4.10
C ALA A 119 -0.41 4.90 3.39
N TYR A 120 -1.11 5.95 3.80
CA TYR A 120 -2.33 6.42 3.15
C TYR A 120 -2.11 6.82 1.68
N SER A 121 -1.10 7.65 1.40
CA SER A 121 -0.84 8.11 0.03
C SER A 121 -0.45 6.96 -0.91
N VAL A 122 0.32 5.98 -0.41
CA VAL A 122 0.69 4.77 -1.15
C VAL A 122 -0.54 3.92 -1.47
N MET A 123 -1.43 3.71 -0.50
CA MET A 123 -2.64 2.91 -0.70
C MET A 123 -3.69 3.66 -1.52
N MET A 124 -3.79 4.98 -1.40
CA MET A 124 -4.65 5.79 -2.25
C MET A 124 -4.22 5.70 -3.73
N GLU A 125 -2.92 5.75 -4.01
CA GLU A 125 -2.39 5.52 -5.36
C GLU A 125 -2.73 4.10 -5.85
N HIS A 126 -2.61 3.08 -4.98
CA HIS A 126 -2.94 1.70 -5.32
C HIS A 126 -4.39 1.53 -5.78
N VAL A 127 -5.37 2.05 -5.03
CA VAL A 127 -6.79 1.89 -5.38
C VAL A 127 -7.17 2.72 -6.61
N ARG A 128 -6.57 3.91 -6.79
CA ARG A 128 -6.82 4.78 -7.95
C ARG A 128 -6.34 4.19 -9.28
N ARG A 129 -5.40 3.25 -9.26
CA ARG A 129 -5.00 2.51 -10.46
C ARG A 129 -6.11 1.60 -11.00
N ARG A 130 -7.01 1.13 -10.13
CA ARG A 130 -8.18 0.30 -10.52
C ARG A 130 -9.40 1.14 -10.91
N GLY A 131 -9.45 2.42 -10.50
CA GLY A 131 -10.48 3.37 -10.83
C GLY A 131 -10.19 4.74 -10.24
N LYS A 132 -10.26 5.80 -11.04
CA LYS A 132 -9.91 7.17 -10.62
C LYS A 132 -10.72 7.68 -9.42
N ASN A 133 -11.93 7.15 -9.26
CA ASN A 133 -12.86 7.53 -8.18
C ASN A 133 -12.69 6.67 -6.92
N ASN A 134 -11.88 5.60 -6.98
CA ASN A 134 -11.65 4.75 -5.82
C ASN A 134 -10.92 5.52 -4.73
N ARG A 135 -11.35 5.32 -3.50
CA ARG A 135 -10.81 5.96 -2.30
C ARG A 135 -10.58 4.93 -1.22
N ILE A 136 -9.77 5.30 -0.25
CA ILE A 136 -9.63 4.60 1.03
C ILE A 136 -9.84 5.58 2.17
N PHE A 137 -10.17 5.03 3.32
CA PHE A 137 -10.49 5.78 4.54
C PHE A 137 -9.67 5.20 5.68
N ILE A 138 -9.13 6.09 6.52
CA ILE A 138 -8.28 5.70 7.65
C ILE A 138 -9.17 5.24 8.80
N VAL A 139 -9.03 3.99 9.21
CA VAL A 139 -9.77 3.41 10.34
C VAL A 139 -9.04 3.68 11.66
N HIS A 140 -7.74 3.44 11.69
CA HIS A 140 -6.86 3.68 12.83
C HIS A 140 -5.47 4.12 12.37
N ARG A 141 -4.57 4.39 13.31
CA ARG A 141 -3.20 4.81 12.99
C ARG A 141 -2.17 4.03 13.78
N LEU A 142 -0.98 3.89 13.18
CA LEU A 142 0.27 3.56 13.84
C LEU A 142 1.20 4.78 13.77
N ASP A 143 2.01 4.96 14.78
CA ASP A 143 3.01 6.02 14.79
C ASP A 143 4.11 5.75 13.74
N ARG A 144 4.93 6.78 13.46
CA ARG A 144 5.97 6.70 12.42
C ARG A 144 6.86 5.47 12.61
N ASP A 145 7.37 5.27 13.81
CA ASP A 145 8.37 4.25 14.10
C ASP A 145 7.76 2.93 14.60
N THR A 146 6.43 2.89 14.74
CA THR A 146 5.68 1.65 15.01
C THR A 146 5.45 0.92 13.69
N SER A 147 5.90 -0.33 13.61
CA SER A 147 5.62 -1.26 12.50
C SER A 147 4.41 -2.14 12.81
N GLY A 148 3.87 -2.79 11.78
CA GLY A 148 2.81 -3.79 11.93
C GLY A 148 1.58 -3.54 11.07
N LEU A 149 0.48 -4.20 11.43
CA LEU A 149 -0.75 -4.21 10.66
C LEU A 149 -1.48 -2.87 10.75
N LEU A 150 -1.81 -2.33 9.60
CA LEU A 150 -2.60 -1.11 9.44
C LEU A 150 -3.77 -1.39 8.50
N LEU A 151 -4.97 -1.00 8.92
CA LEU A 151 -6.23 -1.26 8.21
C LEU A 151 -6.77 0.03 7.59
N PHE A 152 -7.19 -0.07 6.33
CA PHE A 152 -7.96 0.97 5.63
C PHE A 152 -9.30 0.41 5.18
N ALA A 153 -10.35 1.21 5.26
CA ALA A 153 -11.64 0.92 4.66
C ALA A 153 -11.66 1.41 3.19
N LYS A 154 -12.49 0.80 2.34
CA LYS A 154 -12.68 1.20 0.95
C LYS A 154 -13.92 2.04 0.71
N SER A 155 -14.75 2.23 1.73
CA SER A 155 -15.88 3.16 1.74
C SER A 155 -15.99 3.85 3.09
N GLU A 156 -16.67 4.99 3.10
CA GLU A 156 -16.96 5.77 4.30
C GLU A 156 -17.85 4.99 5.27
N GLU A 157 -18.85 4.29 4.73
CA GLU A 157 -19.73 3.40 5.49
C GLU A 157 -18.95 2.32 6.26
N ILE A 158 -18.01 1.65 5.60
CA ILE A 158 -17.17 0.63 6.25
C ILE A 158 -16.24 1.26 7.28
N GLN A 159 -15.72 2.46 7.02
CA GLN A 159 -14.93 3.20 8.01
C GLN A 159 -15.73 3.46 9.29
N GLU A 160 -16.96 3.97 9.15
CA GLU A 160 -17.87 4.27 10.27
C GLU A 160 -18.17 3.02 11.08
N ILE A 161 -18.60 1.93 10.44
CA ILE A 161 -18.88 0.64 11.10
C ILE A 161 -17.66 0.14 11.89
N LEU A 162 -16.47 0.23 11.32
CA LEU A 162 -15.26 -0.23 11.98
C LEU A 162 -14.83 0.68 13.14
N GLN A 163 -15.05 2.00 13.04
CA GLN A 163 -14.69 2.96 14.08
C GLN A 163 -15.67 2.96 15.24
N GLU A 164 -16.99 2.93 14.98
CA GLU A 164 -18.01 2.91 16.01
C GLU A 164 -17.89 1.70 16.94
N ARG A 165 -17.58 0.54 16.36
CA ARG A 165 -17.42 -0.71 17.11
C ARG A 165 -15.97 -1.15 17.22
N TRP A 166 -15.03 -0.19 17.24
CA TRP A 166 -13.60 -0.53 17.20
C TRP A 166 -13.19 -1.52 18.28
N ASN A 167 -13.63 -1.30 19.53
CA ASN A 167 -13.28 -2.18 20.65
C ASN A 167 -14.01 -3.52 20.64
N GLU A 168 -15.15 -3.63 19.94
CA GLU A 168 -15.90 -4.87 19.78
C GLU A 168 -15.37 -5.69 18.60
N ASN A 169 -15.01 -5.03 17.51
CA ASN A 169 -14.52 -5.65 16.30
C ASN A 169 -13.07 -6.13 16.41
N ILE A 170 -12.28 -5.55 17.29
CA ILE A 170 -10.88 -5.92 17.51
C ILE A 170 -10.78 -6.84 18.73
N ILE A 171 -10.67 -8.12 18.48
CA ILE A 171 -10.54 -9.16 19.52
C ILE A 171 -9.26 -8.93 20.34
N ARG A 172 -8.16 -8.56 19.70
CA ARG A 172 -6.86 -8.38 20.36
C ARG A 172 -5.98 -7.39 19.59
N ARG A 173 -5.41 -6.41 20.31
CA ARG A 173 -4.30 -5.56 19.84
C ARG A 173 -3.04 -5.97 20.60
N GLN A 174 -2.09 -6.54 19.90
CA GLN A 174 -0.85 -7.02 20.50
C GLN A 174 0.34 -6.28 19.88
N TYR A 175 1.25 -5.85 20.72
CA TYR A 175 2.50 -5.20 20.34
C TYR A 175 3.67 -5.94 20.95
N VAL A 176 4.80 -5.92 20.24
CA VAL A 176 6.08 -6.39 20.75
C VAL A 176 7.01 -5.19 20.80
N GLY A 177 7.59 -4.93 21.94
CA GLY A 177 8.54 -3.85 22.17
C GLY A 177 9.83 -4.39 22.79
N VAL A 178 10.94 -3.70 22.52
CA VAL A 178 12.21 -3.92 23.20
C VAL A 178 12.40 -2.77 24.16
N VAL A 179 12.72 -3.09 25.40
CA VAL A 179 12.96 -2.12 26.48
C VAL A 179 14.40 -2.20 26.95
N GLU A 180 14.90 -1.14 27.55
CA GLU A 180 16.19 -1.08 28.20
C GLU A 180 16.05 -1.56 29.65
N GLY A 181 17.00 -2.37 30.13
CA GLY A 181 17.00 -2.95 31.46
C GLY A 181 16.20 -4.24 31.58
N GLU A 182 15.90 -4.62 32.82
CA GLU A 182 15.16 -5.84 33.16
C GLU A 182 13.75 -5.49 33.63
N ILE A 183 12.76 -6.26 33.19
CA ILE A 183 11.37 -6.18 33.68
C ILE A 183 11.29 -7.15 34.86
N ALA A 184 11.06 -6.64 36.05
CA ALA A 184 11.02 -7.43 37.28
C ALA A 184 9.82 -8.41 37.31
N GLU A 185 8.66 -7.96 36.82
CA GLU A 185 7.43 -8.75 36.80
C GLU A 185 7.09 -9.17 35.37
N PRO A 186 6.84 -10.48 35.11
CA PRO A 186 6.60 -10.99 33.76
C PRO A 186 5.26 -10.53 33.17
N GLU A 187 4.33 -10.13 33.99
CA GLU A 187 2.99 -9.66 33.62
C GLU A 187 2.59 -8.47 34.49
N GLY A 188 1.82 -7.55 33.93
CA GLY A 188 1.34 -6.39 34.68
C GLY A 188 0.43 -5.48 33.86
N GLN A 189 -0.12 -4.49 34.52
CA GLN A 189 -0.95 -3.47 33.89
C GLN A 189 -0.36 -2.09 34.14
N ILE A 190 -0.15 -1.35 33.07
CA ILE A 190 0.25 0.05 33.11
C ILE A 190 -1.00 0.90 32.83
N VAL A 191 -1.37 1.74 33.79
CA VAL A 191 -2.44 2.71 33.64
C VAL A 191 -1.85 4.11 33.64
N SER A 192 -2.20 4.91 32.65
CA SER A 192 -1.76 6.29 32.55
C SER A 192 -2.83 7.18 31.98
N TRP A 193 -2.70 8.49 32.22
CA TRP A 193 -3.56 9.53 31.67
C TRP A 193 -2.74 10.37 30.69
N LEU A 194 -3.22 10.44 29.46
CA LEU A 194 -2.53 11.09 28.35
C LEU A 194 -3.12 12.48 28.11
N THR A 195 -2.26 13.49 28.15
CA THR A 195 -2.58 14.86 27.77
C THR A 195 -1.70 15.33 26.64
N GLU A 196 -2.23 16.14 25.74
CA GLU A 196 -1.45 16.75 24.66
C GLU A 196 -0.99 18.15 25.11
N ASN A 197 0.30 18.41 24.96
CA ASN A 197 0.82 19.75 25.19
C ASN A 197 0.44 20.64 23.99
N PRO A 198 -0.39 21.69 24.17
CA PRO A 198 -0.93 22.49 23.07
C PRO A 198 0.14 23.27 22.29
N LYS A 199 1.31 23.51 22.88
CA LYS A 199 2.40 24.25 22.23
C LYS A 199 3.33 23.33 21.43
N SER A 200 3.64 22.16 21.96
CA SER A 200 4.60 21.22 21.33
C SER A 200 3.93 20.08 20.59
N LEU A 201 2.62 19.91 20.71
CA LEU A 201 1.82 18.78 20.17
C LEU A 201 2.36 17.41 20.60
N LYS A 202 3.10 17.37 21.72
CA LYS A 202 3.62 16.14 22.29
C LYS A 202 2.67 15.59 23.34
N MET A 203 2.42 14.30 23.28
CA MET A 203 1.70 13.58 24.31
C MET A 203 2.56 13.44 25.58
N GLN A 204 1.94 13.67 26.71
CA GLN A 204 2.53 13.47 28.04
C GLN A 204 1.69 12.43 28.78
N ALA A 205 2.34 11.48 29.43
CA ALA A 205 1.70 10.48 30.24
C ALA A 205 1.89 10.80 31.73
N SER A 206 0.83 10.67 32.51
CA SER A 206 0.84 10.81 33.96
C SER A 206 0.34 9.51 34.61
N PRO A 207 0.98 9.01 35.68
CA PRO A 207 0.46 7.85 36.41
C PRO A 207 -0.76 8.22 37.27
N VAL A 208 -1.03 9.50 37.47
CA VAL A 208 -2.14 10.01 38.23
C VAL A 208 -3.16 10.66 37.31
N ASP A 209 -4.44 10.54 37.64
CA ASP A 209 -5.52 11.21 36.88
C ASP A 209 -5.32 12.72 36.88
N ASN A 210 -5.07 13.24 35.68
CA ASN A 210 -4.85 14.66 35.43
C ASN A 210 -5.92 15.26 34.51
N GLY A 211 -7.07 14.59 34.37
CA GLY A 211 -8.13 14.94 33.44
C GLY A 211 -7.83 14.54 31.98
N GLY A 212 -6.73 13.86 31.73
CA GLY A 212 -6.35 13.34 30.42
C GLY A 212 -7.10 12.09 30.03
N LYS A 213 -6.84 11.63 28.80
CA LYS A 213 -7.43 10.39 28.28
C LYS A 213 -6.77 9.19 28.93
N LYS A 214 -7.55 8.36 29.63
CA LYS A 214 -7.05 7.13 30.25
C LYS A 214 -6.55 6.13 29.21
N ALA A 215 -5.34 5.63 29.38
CA ALA A 215 -4.72 4.57 28.59
C ALA A 215 -4.36 3.38 29.50
N ILE A 216 -4.60 2.18 29.01
CA ILE A 216 -4.31 0.93 29.72
C ILE A 216 -3.52 0.03 28.78
N THR A 217 -2.41 -0.51 29.26
CA THR A 217 -1.58 -1.50 28.57
C THR A 217 -1.35 -2.68 29.51
N ASN A 218 -1.60 -3.89 29.02
CA ASN A 218 -1.37 -5.14 29.74
C ASN A 218 -0.22 -5.88 29.12
#